data_ca4ad98a37143f9f1e37c88994a8fd0c
#
_entry.id   ca4ad98a37143f9f1e37c88994a8fd0c
#
_cell.length_a   1.000
_cell.length_b   1.000
_cell.length_c   1.000
_cell.angle_alpha   90.00
_cell.angle_beta   90.00
_cell.angle_gamma   90.00
#
_symmetry.space_group_name_H-M   'P 1'
#
loop_
_entity.id
_entity.type
_entity.pdbx_description
1 polymer ?
#
loop_
_entity_poly.entity_id
_entity_poly.type
_entity_poly.pdbx_seq_one_letter_code
_entity_poly.pdbx_strand_id
1 'polypeptide(L)'
;ALLDASATPVLFTSRGELRCASEQEGRRLSCALAELMGRLAASLAPDLGYLISKGGITTQTLLARGLALQSVQLEGQLLPGLSLVRPSAGPCRGLPILTFPGNLGSADTLRDAWQRMQAG
;
A
#
# COMPACT_ATOMS: atom_id res chain seq x y z
N ALA A 1 7.41 -1.49 -19.63
CA ALA A 1 6.57 -1.57 -18.43
C ALA A 1 6.04 -0.20 -18.02
N LEU A 2 4.94 -0.18 -17.29
CA LEU A 2 4.34 1.09 -16.83
C LEU A 2 5.28 1.91 -15.98
N LEU A 3 6.15 1.26 -15.20
CA LEU A 3 7.13 1.96 -14.37
C LEU A 3 8.14 2.75 -15.21
N ASP A 4 8.51 2.21 -16.37
CA ASP A 4 9.47 2.86 -17.24
C ASP A 4 8.85 3.99 -18.07
N ALA A 5 7.53 4.05 -18.15
CA ALA A 5 6.81 5.03 -18.96
C ALA A 5 6.51 6.33 -18.22
N SER A 6 7.14 6.57 -17.07
CA SER A 6 6.90 7.73 -16.21
C SER A 6 5.44 7.84 -15.73
N ALA A 7 4.73 6.74 -15.73
CA ALA A 7 3.37 6.64 -15.23
C ALA A 7 3.38 6.00 -13.83
N THR A 8 2.33 6.28 -13.06
CA THR A 8 2.14 5.65 -11.75
C THR A 8 1.12 4.53 -11.91
N PRO A 9 1.55 3.26 -11.89
CA PRO A 9 0.60 2.15 -12.00
C PRO A 9 -0.22 2.01 -10.72
N VAL A 10 -1.48 1.64 -10.88
CA VAL A 10 -2.39 1.40 -9.77
C VAL A 10 -2.88 -0.03 -9.85
N LEU A 11 -2.64 -0.79 -8.79
CA LEU A 11 -3.13 -2.14 -8.65
C LEU A 11 -4.30 -2.15 -7.69
N PHE A 12 -5.43 -2.68 -8.11
CA PHE A 12 -6.62 -2.74 -7.26
C PHE A 12 -7.38 -4.04 -7.51
N THR A 13 -8.17 -4.46 -6.51
CA THR A 13 -9.07 -5.59 -6.66
C THR A 13 -10.39 -5.11 -7.30
N SER A 14 -11.13 -6.03 -7.89
CA SER A 14 -12.41 -5.70 -8.51
C SER A 14 -13.37 -5.10 -7.47
N ARG A 15 -14.19 -4.15 -7.91
CA ARG A 15 -15.23 -3.58 -7.06
C ARG A 15 -16.35 -4.58 -6.89
N GLY A 16 -17.00 -4.51 -5.75
CA GLY A 16 -18.11 -5.37 -5.39
C GLY A 16 -17.72 -6.32 -4.27
N GLU A 17 -18.72 -6.78 -3.56
CA GLU A 17 -18.53 -7.72 -2.47
C GLU A 17 -18.71 -9.13 -2.97
N LEU A 18 -17.71 -9.96 -2.74
CA LEU A 18 -17.83 -11.38 -2.97
C LEU A 18 -18.56 -11.98 -1.76
N ARG A 19 -19.71 -12.57 -2.01
CA ARG A 19 -20.44 -13.25 -0.94
C ARG A 19 -19.82 -14.60 -0.66
N CYS A 20 -19.34 -14.76 0.55
CA CYS A 20 -18.75 -16.01 1.01
C CYS A 20 -19.77 -16.78 1.85
N ALA A 21 -19.63 -18.11 1.88
CA ALA A 21 -20.53 -18.96 2.63
C ALA A 21 -20.44 -18.75 4.14
N SER A 22 -19.31 -18.22 4.64
CA SER A 22 -19.10 -17.96 6.05
C SER A 22 -18.15 -16.77 6.23
N GLU A 23 -18.18 -16.18 7.44
CA GLU A 23 -17.22 -15.13 7.80
C GLU A 23 -15.79 -15.62 7.74
N GLN A 24 -15.55 -16.87 8.12
CA GLN A 24 -14.22 -17.45 8.10
C GLN A 24 -13.68 -17.55 6.67
N GLU A 25 -14.51 -17.95 5.73
CA GLU A 25 -14.16 -18.00 4.32
C GLU A 25 -13.85 -16.58 3.78
N GLY A 26 -14.67 -15.60 4.16
CA GLY A 26 -14.42 -14.19 3.80
C GLY A 26 -13.10 -13.69 4.33
N ARG A 27 -12.74 -14.02 5.57
CA ARG A 27 -11.46 -13.65 6.15
C ARG A 27 -10.29 -14.30 5.43
N ARG A 28 -10.41 -15.58 5.08
CA ARG A 28 -9.38 -16.30 4.33
C ARG A 28 -9.14 -15.66 2.97
N LEU A 29 -10.22 -15.28 2.28
CA LEU A 29 -10.11 -14.63 1.00
C LEU A 29 -9.44 -13.26 1.12
N SER A 30 -9.84 -12.46 2.11
CA SER A 30 -9.25 -11.15 2.35
C SER A 30 -7.76 -11.25 2.66
N CYS A 31 -7.37 -12.22 3.51
CA CYS A 31 -5.96 -12.44 3.83
C CYS A 31 -5.17 -12.90 2.60
N ALA A 32 -5.75 -13.79 1.79
CA ALA A 32 -5.09 -14.29 0.58
C ALA A 32 -4.86 -13.16 -0.42
N LEU A 33 -5.85 -12.27 -0.60
CA LEU A 33 -5.71 -11.11 -1.46
C LEU A 33 -4.66 -10.14 -0.95
N ALA A 34 -4.64 -9.89 0.36
CA ALA A 34 -3.65 -9.00 0.96
C ALA A 34 -2.23 -9.57 0.80
N GLU A 35 -2.06 -10.88 0.97
CA GLU A 35 -0.76 -11.53 0.77
C GLU A 35 -0.31 -11.47 -0.69
N LEU A 36 -1.23 -11.64 -1.64
CA LEU A 36 -0.91 -11.52 -3.05
C LEU A 36 -0.44 -10.09 -3.37
N MET A 37 -1.16 -9.08 -2.89
CA MET A 37 -0.78 -7.69 -3.08
C MET A 37 0.58 -7.40 -2.44
N GLY A 38 0.84 -7.95 -1.26
CA GLY A 38 2.13 -7.82 -0.59
C GLY A 38 3.28 -8.43 -1.40
N ARG A 39 3.08 -9.60 -1.99
CA ARG A 39 4.09 -10.24 -2.83
C ARG A 39 4.37 -9.44 -4.10
N LEU A 40 3.33 -8.89 -4.72
CA LEU A 40 3.49 -8.05 -5.89
C LEU A 40 4.26 -6.78 -5.55
N ALA A 41 3.94 -6.15 -4.44
CA ALA A 41 4.67 -4.97 -3.97
C ALA A 41 6.13 -5.29 -3.68
N ALA A 42 6.42 -6.43 -3.06
CA ALA A 42 7.79 -6.85 -2.78
C ALA A 42 8.59 -7.05 -4.06
N SER A 43 7.97 -7.62 -5.10
CA SER A 43 8.63 -7.82 -6.39
C SER A 43 8.96 -6.49 -7.08
N LEU A 44 8.13 -5.48 -6.90
CA LEU A 44 8.28 -4.19 -7.54
C LEU A 44 9.09 -3.20 -6.73
N ALA A 45 9.22 -3.40 -5.42
CA ALA A 45 9.81 -2.43 -4.51
C ALA A 45 11.18 -1.89 -4.95
N PRO A 46 12.12 -2.71 -5.48
CA PRO A 46 13.42 -2.19 -5.91
C PRO A 46 13.32 -1.14 -7.01
N ASP A 47 12.25 -1.17 -7.80
CA ASP A 47 12.06 -0.26 -8.94
C ASP A 47 11.15 0.91 -8.63
N LEU A 48 10.64 1.02 -7.40
CA LEU A 48 9.69 2.05 -7.02
C LEU A 48 10.38 3.28 -6.43
N GLY A 49 9.89 4.46 -6.78
CA GLY A 49 10.28 5.71 -6.11
C GLY A 49 9.46 5.97 -4.85
N TYR A 50 8.26 5.45 -4.77
CA TYR A 50 7.38 5.52 -3.61
C TYR A 50 6.26 4.49 -3.75
N LEU A 51 5.53 4.29 -2.65
CA LEU A 51 4.42 3.35 -2.62
C LEU A 51 3.27 3.98 -1.83
N ILE A 52 2.05 3.87 -2.35
CA ILE A 52 0.84 4.23 -1.62
C ILE A 52 0.05 2.94 -1.39
N SER A 53 -0.17 2.60 -0.12
CA SER A 53 -0.93 1.41 0.25
C SER A 53 -2.24 1.82 0.90
N LYS A 54 -3.35 1.41 0.32
CA LYS A 54 -4.69 1.76 0.78
C LYS A 54 -5.38 0.56 1.40
N GLY A 55 -5.90 0.75 2.62
CA GLY A 55 -6.59 -0.28 3.39
C GLY A 55 -5.76 -0.79 4.55
N GLY A 56 -6.40 -1.01 5.70
CA GLY A 56 -5.70 -1.42 6.93
C GLY A 56 -5.06 -2.80 6.83
N ILE A 57 -5.82 -3.81 6.45
CA ILE A 57 -5.33 -5.18 6.35
C ILE A 57 -4.27 -5.30 5.25
N THR A 58 -4.52 -4.68 4.10
CA THR A 58 -3.58 -4.69 2.98
C THR A 58 -2.25 -4.05 3.38
N THR A 59 -2.30 -2.90 4.03
CA THR A 59 -1.09 -2.19 4.46
C THR A 59 -0.31 -3.00 5.48
N GLN A 60 -0.97 -3.54 6.50
CA GLN A 60 -0.30 -4.34 7.53
C GLN A 60 0.36 -5.58 6.92
N THR A 61 -0.36 -6.29 6.08
CA THR A 61 0.17 -7.49 5.44
C THR A 61 1.32 -7.16 4.51
N LEU A 62 1.20 -6.08 3.75
CA LEU A 62 2.25 -5.62 2.86
C LEU A 62 3.54 -5.30 3.62
N LEU A 63 3.43 -4.55 4.70
CA LEU A 63 4.61 -4.16 5.48
C LEU A 63 5.22 -5.35 6.23
N ALA A 64 4.38 -6.15 6.89
CA ALA A 64 4.88 -7.22 7.76
C ALA A 64 5.30 -8.47 6.99
N ARG A 65 4.57 -8.85 5.96
CA ARG A 65 4.81 -10.09 5.22
C ARG A 65 5.39 -9.87 3.84
N GLY A 66 4.83 -8.92 3.07
CA GLY A 66 5.31 -8.64 1.73
C GLY A 66 6.72 -8.12 1.74
N LEU A 67 6.96 -7.03 2.42
CA LEU A 67 8.27 -6.41 2.56
C LEU A 67 9.06 -6.95 3.75
N ALA A 68 8.45 -7.82 4.56
CA ALA A 68 9.08 -8.48 5.71
C ALA A 68 9.74 -7.49 6.68
N LEU A 69 9.07 -6.38 6.96
CA LEU A 69 9.60 -5.34 7.82
C LEU A 69 9.22 -5.60 9.28
N GLN A 70 10.19 -5.49 10.18
CA GLN A 70 9.94 -5.57 11.62
C GLN A 70 9.55 -4.21 12.18
N SER A 71 10.08 -3.14 11.60
CA SER A 71 9.78 -1.78 12.01
C SER A 71 9.97 -0.82 10.84
N VAL A 72 9.30 0.33 10.94
CA VAL A 72 9.43 1.42 9.97
C VAL A 72 9.63 2.72 10.73
N GLN A 73 10.27 3.68 10.10
CA GLN A 73 10.42 5.02 10.65
C GLN A 73 9.22 5.86 10.23
N LEU A 74 8.54 6.46 11.21
CA LEU A 74 7.44 7.37 10.93
C LEU A 74 8.00 8.75 10.61
N GLU A 75 7.73 9.24 9.41
CA GLU A 75 8.17 10.56 8.98
C GLU A 75 7.17 11.66 9.37
N GLY A 76 5.90 11.29 9.56
CA GLY A 76 4.84 12.23 9.87
C GLY A 76 3.63 12.01 8.99
N GLN A 77 2.74 13.00 8.95
CA GLN A 77 1.54 12.94 8.11
C GLN A 77 1.73 13.80 6.88
N LEU A 78 1.54 13.20 5.71
CA LEU A 78 1.56 13.91 4.43
C LEU A 78 0.30 14.75 4.27
N LEU A 79 -0.82 14.18 4.65
CA LEU A 79 -2.15 14.80 4.76
C LEU A 79 -2.77 14.30 6.05
N PRO A 80 -3.78 14.97 6.61
CA PRO A 80 -4.40 14.49 7.84
C PRO A 80 -4.84 13.03 7.75
N GLY A 81 -4.35 12.19 8.64
CA GLY A 81 -4.66 10.77 8.68
C GLY A 81 -3.85 9.89 7.75
N LEU A 82 -3.01 10.45 6.88
CA LEU A 82 -2.17 9.70 5.97
C LEU A 82 -0.71 9.75 6.44
N SER A 83 -0.24 8.66 7.00
CA SER A 83 1.11 8.59 7.57
C SER A 83 2.13 8.17 6.52
N LEU A 84 3.25 8.89 6.50
CA LEU A 84 4.39 8.57 5.65
C LEU A 84 5.41 7.81 6.48
N VAL A 85 5.78 6.62 6.04
CA VAL A 85 6.76 5.78 6.72
C VAL A 85 7.86 5.36 5.76
N ARG A 86 9.02 5.02 6.31
CA ARG A 86 10.15 4.49 5.54
C ARG A 86 10.74 3.27 6.25
N PRO A 87 11.03 2.20 5.53
CA PRO A 87 11.76 1.08 6.12
C PRO A 87 13.14 1.55 6.58
N SER A 88 13.53 1.10 7.78
CA SER A 88 14.82 1.48 8.37
C SER A 88 15.97 0.59 7.90
N ALA A 89 15.67 -0.58 7.36
CA ALA A 89 16.65 -1.55 6.93
C ALA A 89 16.07 -2.44 5.84
N GLY A 90 16.91 -3.28 5.23
CA GLY A 90 16.50 -4.25 4.23
C GLY A 90 16.58 -3.73 2.81
N PRO A 91 16.10 -4.53 1.82
CA PRO A 91 16.22 -4.20 0.41
C PRO A 91 15.49 -2.93 -0.03
N CYS A 92 14.42 -2.55 0.69
CA CYS A 92 13.64 -1.36 0.37
C CYS A 92 13.88 -0.22 1.34
N ARG A 93 15.05 -0.19 2.00
CA ARG A 93 15.40 0.87 2.94
C ARG A 93 15.24 2.24 2.29
N GLY A 94 14.55 3.13 3.00
CA GLY A 94 14.34 4.50 2.55
C GLY A 94 13.21 4.69 1.56
N LEU A 95 12.52 3.63 1.12
CA LEU A 95 11.38 3.74 0.23
C LEU A 95 10.23 4.49 0.93
N PRO A 96 9.78 5.65 0.40
CA PRO A 96 8.64 6.33 1.00
C PRO A 96 7.36 5.50 0.80
N ILE A 97 6.67 5.18 1.88
CA ILE A 97 5.41 4.44 1.85
C ILE A 97 4.35 5.28 2.53
N LEU A 98 3.32 5.63 1.79
CA LEU A 98 2.17 6.33 2.34
C LEU A 98 1.11 5.31 2.74
N THR A 99 0.72 5.31 4.02
CA THR A 99 -0.35 4.44 4.50
C THR A 99 -1.67 5.20 4.45
N PHE A 100 -2.65 4.63 3.77
CA PHE A 100 -3.92 5.26 3.51
C PHE A 100 -5.05 4.40 4.10
N PRO A 101 -5.69 4.82 5.20
CA PRO A 101 -6.83 4.07 5.77
C PRO A 101 -7.96 3.94 4.74
N GLY A 102 -8.64 2.81 4.74
CA GLY A 102 -9.58 2.46 3.68
C GLY A 102 -10.72 3.45 3.48
N ASN A 103 -11.25 4.01 4.57
CA ASN A 103 -12.43 4.88 4.52
C ASN A 103 -12.10 6.36 4.75
N LEU A 104 -10.82 6.73 4.68
CA LEU A 104 -10.41 8.10 4.96
C LEU A 104 -10.58 8.98 3.72
N GLY A 105 -11.06 10.19 3.94
CA GLY A 105 -11.00 11.28 2.97
C GLY A 105 -12.15 11.29 1.97
N SER A 106 -12.05 12.20 1.02
CA SER A 106 -13.00 12.39 -0.07
C SER A 106 -12.54 11.65 -1.31
N ALA A 107 -13.33 11.77 -2.38
CA ALA A 107 -12.98 11.18 -3.68
C ALA A 107 -11.65 11.70 -4.23
N ASP A 108 -11.25 12.92 -3.84
CA ASP A 108 -10.04 13.57 -4.36
C ASP A 108 -8.81 13.33 -3.48
N THR A 109 -8.96 12.71 -2.31
CA THR A 109 -7.85 12.56 -1.36
C THR A 109 -6.71 11.72 -1.94
N LEU A 110 -7.03 10.64 -2.64
CA LEU A 110 -6.01 9.80 -3.26
C LEU A 110 -5.23 10.56 -4.33
N ARG A 111 -5.91 11.36 -5.14
CA ARG A 111 -5.25 12.21 -6.14
C ARG A 111 -4.34 13.22 -5.47
N ASP A 112 -4.79 13.88 -4.41
CA ASP A 112 -4.00 14.87 -3.69
C ASP A 112 -2.76 14.22 -3.06
N ALA A 113 -2.91 13.04 -2.49
CA ALA A 113 -1.80 12.27 -1.95
C ALA A 113 -0.79 11.91 -3.03
N TRP A 114 -1.26 11.42 -4.17
CA TRP A 114 -0.42 11.09 -5.31
C TRP A 114 0.38 12.31 -5.79
N GLN A 115 -0.28 13.45 -5.94
CA GLN A 115 0.39 14.68 -6.37
C GLN A 115 1.49 15.09 -5.41
N ARG A 116 1.26 14.97 -4.10
CA ARG A 116 2.29 15.28 -3.11
C ARG A 116 3.46 14.32 -3.15
N MET A 117 3.19 13.03 -3.35
CA MET A 117 4.26 12.04 -3.48
C MET A 117 5.08 12.26 -4.73
N GLN A 118 4.47 12.72 -5.82
CA GLN A 118 5.18 13.06 -7.06
C GLN A 118 6.09 14.28 -6.88
N ALA A 119 5.65 15.26 -6.10
CA ALA A 119 6.40 16.49 -5.90
C ALA A 119 7.59 16.32 -4.96
N GLY A 120 7.51 15.32 -4.12
CA GLY A 120 8.45 15.18 -3.07
C GLY A 120 9.37 14.12 -2.93
#